data_c28dddb1c7cb81c7efe0ef9ef2485ad2
#
_entry.id   c28dddb1c7cb81c7efe0ef9ef2485ad2
#
_cell.length_a   1.000
_cell.length_b   1.000
_cell.length_c   1.000
_cell.angle_alpha   90.00
_cell.angle_beta   90.00
_cell.angle_gamma   90.00
#
_symmetry.space_group_name_H-M   'P 1'
#
loop_
_entity.id
_entity.type
_entity.pdbx_description
1 polymer ?
#
loop_
_entity_poly.entity_id
_entity_poly.type
_entity_poly.pdbx_seq_one_letter_code
_entity_poly.pdbx_strand_id
1 'polypeptide(L)' 'MHSVPADLRKALISTPKALSVWEDITPLARNEWICWVISGKKAETRDIRIKKALSKLKGGMRRPCCWAGCPHR' A
#
# COMPACT_ATOMS: atom_id res chain seq x y z
N MET A 1 -1.24 14.92 1.32
CA MET A 1 -0.74 13.60 0.93
C MET A 1 -0.14 12.90 2.15
N HIS A 2 -0.38 11.60 2.30
CA HIS A 2 0.12 10.86 3.46
C HIS A 2 1.58 10.52 3.33
N SER A 3 2.27 10.47 4.46
CA SER A 3 3.63 9.94 4.51
C SER A 3 3.58 8.42 4.59
N VAL A 4 4.61 7.76 4.10
CA VAL A 4 4.69 6.29 4.17
C VAL A 4 4.84 5.87 5.64
N PRO A 5 3.92 5.07 6.19
CA PRO A 5 4.06 4.58 7.54
C PRO A 5 5.31 3.71 7.70
N ALA A 6 5.92 3.74 8.87
CA ALA A 6 7.15 2.99 9.14
C ALA A 6 6.97 1.48 8.91
N ASP A 7 5.83 0.92 9.30
CA ASP A 7 5.55 -0.49 9.13
C ASP A 7 5.44 -0.88 7.64
N LEU A 8 4.77 -0.05 6.84
CA LEU A 8 4.66 -0.28 5.41
C LEU A 8 6.02 -0.14 4.73
N ARG A 9 6.77 0.90 5.10
CA ARG A 9 8.10 1.14 4.53
C ARG A 9 9.04 -0.04 4.80
N LYS A 10 9.05 -0.53 6.02
CA LYS A 10 9.88 -1.67 6.40
C LYS A 10 9.51 -2.90 5.59
N ALA A 11 8.22 -3.16 5.41
CA ALA A 11 7.74 -4.28 4.63
C ALA A 11 8.15 -4.16 3.16
N LEU A 12 8.05 -2.96 2.58
CA LEU A 12 8.48 -2.71 1.20
C LEU A 12 9.97 -2.96 1.01
N ILE A 13 10.78 -2.47 1.93
CA ILE A 13 12.23 -2.67 1.86
C ILE A 13 12.59 -4.15 1.90
N SER A 14 11.83 -4.94 2.66
CA SER A 14 12.03 -6.39 2.77
C SER A 14 11.53 -7.17 1.56
N THR A 15 10.84 -6.53 0.64
CA THR A 15 10.24 -7.18 -0.53
C THR A 15 10.65 -6.44 -1.80
N PRO A 16 11.84 -6.75 -2.36
CA PRO A 16 12.40 -5.99 -3.49
C PRO A 16 11.47 -5.83 -4.70
N LYS A 17 10.71 -6.86 -5.03
CA LYS A 17 9.76 -6.79 -6.15
C LYS A 17 8.66 -5.77 -5.90
N ALA A 18 8.10 -5.76 -4.70
CA ALA A 18 7.09 -4.80 -4.33
C ALA A 18 7.65 -3.39 -4.27
N LEU A 19 8.86 -3.24 -3.74
CA LEU A 19 9.53 -1.95 -3.67
C LEU A 19 9.77 -1.38 -5.07
N SER A 20 10.17 -2.21 -6.01
CA SER A 20 10.40 -1.78 -7.39
C SER A 20 9.13 -1.19 -8.00
N VAL A 21 7.99 -1.85 -7.82
CA VAL A 21 6.71 -1.34 -8.32
C VAL A 21 6.32 -0.07 -7.57
N TRP A 22 6.53 -0.05 -6.26
CA TRP A 22 6.25 1.13 -5.44
C TRP A 22 6.99 2.37 -5.94
N GLU A 23 8.26 2.22 -6.30
CA GLU A 23 9.06 3.32 -6.79
C GLU A 23 8.65 3.76 -8.20
N ASP A 24 8.06 2.86 -8.96
CA ASP A 24 7.63 3.13 -10.33
C ASP A 24 6.25 3.81 -10.42
N ILE A 25 5.39 3.61 -9.44
CA ILE A 25 4.04 4.17 -9.46
C ILE A 25 4.06 5.67 -9.11
N THR A 26 2.99 6.36 -9.49
CA THR A 26 2.89 7.81 -9.25
C THR A 26 2.72 8.13 -7.76
N PRO A 27 3.07 9.37 -7.34
CA PRO A 27 2.82 9.78 -5.95
C PRO A 27 1.34 9.65 -5.56
N LEU A 28 0.42 9.90 -6.48
CA LEU A 28 -1.01 9.73 -6.21
C LEU A 28 -1.35 8.27 -5.92
N ALA A 29 -0.81 7.36 -6.72
CA ALA A 29 -1.04 5.92 -6.50
C ALA A 29 -0.45 5.47 -5.16
N ARG A 30 0.74 5.95 -4.81
CA ARG A 30 1.34 5.66 -3.50
C ARG A 30 0.43 6.14 -2.37
N ASN A 31 -0.11 7.34 -2.51
CA ASN A 31 -1.03 7.89 -1.51
C ASN A 31 -2.27 7.01 -1.34
N GLU A 32 -2.78 6.47 -2.42
CA GLU A 32 -3.93 5.55 -2.36
C GLU A 32 -3.59 4.28 -1.57
N TRP A 33 -2.42 3.69 -1.78
CA TRP A 33 -1.97 2.53 -1.02
C TRP A 33 -1.82 2.86 0.46
N ILE A 34 -1.21 4.00 0.77
CA ILE A 34 -1.01 4.45 2.14
C ILE A 34 -2.36 4.63 2.82
N CYS A 35 -3.29 5.31 2.17
CA CYS A 35 -4.62 5.55 2.70
C CYS A 35 -5.34 4.23 2.97
N TRP A 36 -5.24 3.28 2.07
CA TRP A 36 -5.86 1.97 2.23
C TRP A 36 -5.29 1.21 3.45
N VAL A 37 -3.98 1.28 3.64
CA VAL A 37 -3.32 0.64 4.79
C VAL A 37 -3.72 1.31 6.10
N ILE A 38 -3.62 2.65 6.18
CA ILE A 38 -3.88 3.36 7.42
C ILE A 38 -5.36 3.40 7.80
N SER A 39 -6.26 3.12 6.86
CA SER A 39 -7.68 3.05 7.17
C SER A 39 -8.01 1.81 8.00
N GLY A 40 -7.11 0.84 8.09
CA GLY A 40 -7.20 -0.25 9.03
C GLY A 40 -6.79 0.25 10.41
N LYS A 41 -7.75 0.47 11.30
CA LYS A 41 -7.50 1.10 12.60
C LYS A 41 -6.78 0.21 13.59
N LYS A 42 -6.97 -1.10 13.51
CA LYS A 42 -6.30 -2.05 14.39
C LYS A 42 -4.97 -2.48 13.79
N ALA A 43 -3.97 -2.68 14.63
CA ALA A 43 -2.65 -3.12 14.19
C ALA A 43 -2.74 -4.41 13.37
N GLU A 44 -3.59 -5.33 13.79
CA GLU A 44 -3.83 -6.59 13.09
C GLU A 44 -4.37 -6.35 11.67
N THR A 45 -5.33 -5.46 11.52
CA THR A 45 -5.90 -5.12 10.22
C THR A 45 -4.86 -4.45 9.32
N ARG A 46 -4.05 -3.56 9.89
CA ARG A 46 -2.97 -2.91 9.14
C ARG A 46 -1.97 -3.93 8.64
N ASP A 47 -1.59 -4.89 9.48
CA ASP A 47 -0.65 -5.94 9.09
C ASP A 47 -1.18 -6.76 7.92
N ILE A 48 -2.45 -7.14 7.98
CA ILE A 48 -3.10 -7.88 6.90
C ILE A 48 -3.11 -7.06 5.61
N ARG A 49 -3.43 -5.77 5.71
CA ARG A 49 -3.47 -4.90 4.54
C ARG A 49 -2.09 -4.67 3.94
N ILE A 50 -1.07 -4.54 4.78
CA ILE A 50 0.31 -4.42 4.30
C ILE A 50 0.70 -5.67 3.53
N LYS A 51 0.42 -6.84 4.05
CA LYS A 51 0.72 -8.11 3.37
C LYS A 51 0.00 -8.22 2.03
N LYS A 52 -1.27 -7.82 1.99
CA LYS A 52 -2.04 -7.81 0.76
C LYS A 52 -1.49 -6.80 -0.24
N ALA A 53 -1.10 -5.63 0.24
CA ALA A 53 -0.50 -4.61 -0.62
C ALA A 53 0.78 -5.13 -1.27
N LEU A 54 1.65 -5.75 -0.49
CA LEU A 54 2.89 -6.33 -1.02
C LEU A 54 2.61 -7.39 -2.08
N SER A 55 1.65 -8.27 -1.83
CA SER A 55 1.27 -9.30 -2.78
C SER A 55 0.76 -8.70 -4.09
N LYS A 56 -0.09 -7.70 -4.00
CA LYS A 56 -0.65 -7.03 -5.17
C LYS A 56 0.41 -6.27 -5.96
N LEU A 57 1.29 -5.57 -5.27
CA LEU A 57 2.41 -4.85 -5.90
C LEU A 57 3.35 -5.82 -6.61
N LYS A 58 3.68 -6.93 -5.98
CA LYS A 58 4.50 -7.98 -6.60
C LYS A 58 3.87 -8.52 -7.87
N GLY A 59 2.54 -8.58 -7.91
CA GLY A 59 1.80 -9.01 -9.09
C GLY A 59 1.66 -7.95 -10.15
N GLY A 60 2.22 -6.76 -9.93
CA GLY A 60 2.15 -5.67 -10.89
C GLY A 60 0.97 -4.73 -10.75
N MET A 61 0.16 -4.89 -9.72
CA MET A 61 -0.98 -4.01 -9.47
C MET A 61 -0.47 -2.66 -8.98
N ARG A 62 -0.79 -1.60 -9.71
CA ARG A 62 -0.26 -0.27 -9.43
C ARG A 62 -1.12 0.55 -8.49
N ARG A 63 -2.37 0.18 -8.28
CA ARG A 63 -3.32 0.92 -7.45
C ARG A 63 -4.20 -0.05 -6.66
N PRO A 64 -4.57 0.29 -5.41
CA PRO A 64 -5.46 -0.55 -4.60
C PRO A 64 -6.92 -0.38 -4.99
N CYS A 65 -7.18 0.11 -6.15
CA CYS A 65 -8.49 0.56 -6.53
C CYS A 65 -9.52 -0.55 -6.66
N CYS A 66 -10.77 -0.16 -6.88
CA CYS A 66 -11.92 -1.04 -7.04
C CYS A 66 -12.45 -1.62 -5.73
N TRP A 67 -12.04 -1.09 -4.58
CA TRP A 67 -12.68 -1.43 -3.33
C TRP A 67 -13.71 -0.36 -2.96
N ALA A 68 -14.88 -0.83 -2.60
CA ALA A 68 -15.97 0.06 -2.21
C ALA A 68 -15.57 0.85 -0.95
N GLY A 69 -15.85 2.12 -0.95
CA GLY A 69 -15.54 2.96 0.19
C GLY A 69 -14.16 3.60 0.16
N CYS A 70 -13.44 3.50 -0.94
CA CYS A 70 -12.17 4.19 -1.08
C CYS A 70 -12.39 5.70 -1.07
N PRO A 71 -11.81 6.46 -0.11
CA PRO A 71 -12.06 7.90 0.00
C PRO A 71 -11.44 8.73 -1.12
N HIS A 72 -10.63 8.13 -1.95
CA HIS A 72 -10.01 8.83 -3.08
C HIS A 72 -10.80 8.71 -4.38
N ARG A 73 -11.97 8.13 -4.31
CA ARG A 73 -12.82 7.96 -5.48
C ARG A 73 -13.95 8.92 -5.56
#